data_0be09dbed867d6a849d311854c91630b
#
_entry.id   0be09dbed867d6a849d311854c91630b
#
_cell.length_a   1.000
_cell.length_b   1.000
_cell.length_c   1.000
_cell.angle_alpha   90.00
_cell.angle_beta   90.00
_cell.angle_gamma   90.00
#
_symmetry.space_group_name_H-M   'P 1'
#
loop_
_entity.id
_entity.type
_entity.pdbx_description
1 polymer ?
#
loop_
_entity_poly.entity_id
_entity_poly.type
_entity_poly.pdbx_seq_one_letter_code
_entity_poly.pdbx_strand_id
1 'polypeptide(L)'
;MTTETYTSERRNNERGTPDRRRQPREPFVEFIDVSKAYGNKQVLRSASVKVYRGEVLVILGGSGSGKSVTLRHMLGLEAPDGGRVLVEEEDITDLPEEELYRVRKKFGMLFQSGALFDSMTVFENIAFPLREHTDMSDDEIARAVHEKLELVNLPNSEHLMPVDLSGGMKKRVGLARSIVLDPKVILYDEPTTGLDPITSQKINELIVDLQTKLSVTSVVVTHDIQSAFSVGDRIAFLHKGVFEWIGTMDEARDADHLQLREFLKASSVVAAQPTR
;
A
#
# COMPACT_ATOMS: atom_id res chain seq x y z
N MET A 1 -31.26 -44.63 -39.27
CA MET A 1 -31.48 -44.01 -37.96
C MET A 1 -30.27 -44.34 -37.09
N THR A 2 -29.26 -43.50 -37.09
CA THR A 2 -28.03 -43.66 -36.33
C THR A 2 -27.80 -42.38 -35.60
N THR A 3 -27.95 -42.42 -34.27
CA THR A 3 -27.75 -41.33 -33.32
C THR A 3 -26.26 -41.20 -33.04
N GLU A 4 -25.66 -40.13 -33.51
CA GLU A 4 -24.32 -39.72 -33.13
C GLU A 4 -24.34 -39.02 -31.77
N THR A 5 -23.64 -39.63 -30.81
CA THR A 5 -23.38 -39.07 -29.49
C THR A 5 -22.22 -38.10 -29.57
N TYR A 6 -22.50 -36.82 -29.31
CA TYR A 6 -21.51 -35.73 -29.22
C TYR A 6 -20.84 -35.76 -27.84
N THR A 7 -19.65 -36.30 -27.73
CA THR A 7 -18.83 -36.24 -26.53
C THR A 7 -18.02 -34.97 -26.55
N SER A 8 -18.36 -34.03 -25.64
CA SER A 8 -17.61 -32.80 -25.40
C SER A 8 -16.34 -33.08 -24.58
N GLU A 9 -15.21 -33.14 -25.25
CA GLU A 9 -13.90 -33.06 -24.57
C GLU A 9 -13.69 -31.64 -24.02
N ARG A 10 -13.91 -31.47 -22.72
CA ARG A 10 -13.40 -30.31 -21.97
C ARG A 10 -11.88 -30.50 -21.81
N ARG A 11 -11.09 -29.78 -22.61
CA ARG A 11 -9.66 -29.64 -22.40
C ARG A 11 -9.45 -28.80 -21.14
N ASN A 12 -9.07 -29.44 -20.06
CA ASN A 12 -8.50 -28.81 -18.88
C ASN A 12 -7.19 -28.11 -19.29
N ASN A 13 -7.23 -26.79 -19.41
CA ASN A 13 -6.04 -25.97 -19.60
C ASN A 13 -5.60 -25.47 -18.21
N GLU A 14 -5.15 -26.39 -17.37
CA GLU A 14 -4.44 -26.09 -16.14
C GLU A 14 -3.01 -25.62 -16.49
N ARG A 15 -2.88 -24.36 -16.87
CA ARG A 15 -1.59 -23.67 -16.75
C ARG A 15 -1.43 -23.34 -15.28
N GLY A 16 -0.80 -24.20 -14.53
CA GLY A 16 -0.38 -23.96 -13.16
C GLY A 16 0.46 -22.69 -13.12
N THR A 17 -0.11 -21.63 -12.57
CA THR A 17 0.65 -20.47 -12.11
C THR A 17 1.67 -21.01 -11.10
N PRO A 18 2.99 -20.72 -11.24
CA PRO A 18 3.97 -21.20 -10.28
C PRO A 18 3.56 -20.70 -8.90
N ASP A 19 3.46 -21.59 -7.94
CA ASP A 19 3.20 -21.25 -6.54
C ASP A 19 4.33 -20.33 -6.04
N ARG A 20 4.12 -19.03 -6.07
CA ARG A 20 5.05 -18.00 -5.62
C ARG A 20 5.41 -18.13 -4.13
N ARG A 21 4.76 -19.04 -3.38
CA ARG A 21 4.89 -19.21 -1.93
C ARG A 21 6.11 -20.05 -1.51
N ARG A 22 6.86 -20.69 -2.43
CA ARG A 22 7.93 -21.66 -2.11
C ARG A 22 9.37 -21.20 -2.32
N GLN A 23 9.61 -19.98 -2.82
CA GLN A 23 10.98 -19.44 -2.87
C GLN A 23 11.28 -18.63 -1.62
N PRO A 24 12.53 -18.67 -1.07
CA PRO A 24 12.94 -17.76 -0.02
C PRO A 24 12.78 -16.33 -0.55
N ARG A 25 11.81 -15.59 0.02
CA ARG A 25 11.53 -14.21 -0.38
C ARG A 25 12.54 -13.32 0.31
N GLU A 26 13.29 -12.55 -0.46
CA GLU A 26 14.17 -11.52 0.07
C GLU A 26 13.33 -10.36 0.64
N PRO A 27 13.61 -9.92 1.88
CA PRO A 27 12.95 -8.76 2.43
C PRO A 27 13.37 -7.50 1.66
N PHE A 28 12.42 -6.62 1.33
CA PHE A 28 12.70 -5.28 0.82
C PHE A 28 12.86 -4.29 1.97
N VAL A 29 11.98 -4.37 2.97
CA VAL A 29 12.08 -3.60 4.22
C VAL A 29 12.08 -4.57 5.39
N GLU A 30 12.94 -4.32 6.37
CA GLU A 30 12.97 -5.09 7.61
C GLU A 30 13.08 -4.16 8.82
N PHE A 31 12.16 -4.33 9.77
CA PHE A 31 12.25 -3.74 11.10
C PHE A 31 12.80 -4.77 12.06
N ILE A 32 13.79 -4.40 12.84
CA ILE A 32 14.43 -5.23 13.87
C ILE A 32 14.33 -4.47 15.19
N ASP A 33 13.41 -4.92 16.05
CA ASP A 33 13.17 -4.40 17.41
C ASP A 33 12.98 -2.87 17.49
N VAL A 34 12.33 -2.29 16.48
CA VAL A 34 12.13 -0.85 16.35
C VAL A 34 11.26 -0.33 17.48
N SER A 35 11.76 0.69 18.17
CA SER A 35 11.09 1.37 19.28
C SER A 35 11.00 2.87 19.02
N LYS A 36 9.86 3.48 19.36
CA LYS A 36 9.62 4.92 19.20
C LYS A 36 8.69 5.45 20.27
N ALA A 37 9.08 6.59 20.87
CA ALA A 37 8.27 7.30 21.85
C ALA A 37 8.16 8.79 21.50
N TYR A 38 7.06 9.41 21.87
CA TYR A 38 6.85 10.87 21.83
C TYR A 38 6.53 11.36 23.23
N GLY A 39 7.50 11.98 23.87
CA GLY A 39 7.44 12.29 25.29
C GLY A 39 7.25 11.01 26.12
N ASN A 40 6.20 10.95 26.92
CA ASN A 40 5.91 9.77 27.75
C ASN A 40 5.09 8.68 27.01
N LYS A 41 4.70 8.92 25.76
CA LYS A 41 3.88 7.96 25.01
C LYS A 41 4.76 7.08 24.11
N GLN A 42 4.93 5.83 24.50
CA GLN A 42 5.58 4.83 23.65
C GLN A 42 4.61 4.37 22.55
N VAL A 43 5.01 4.55 21.28
CA VAL A 43 4.18 4.27 20.10
C VAL A 43 4.59 2.97 19.42
N LEU A 44 5.90 2.69 19.31
CA LEU A 44 6.42 1.40 18.89
C LEU A 44 7.28 0.80 20.00
N ARG A 45 7.20 -0.53 20.18
CA ARG A 45 7.83 -1.29 21.28
C ARG A 45 8.46 -2.54 20.72
N SER A 46 9.76 -2.51 20.42
CA SER A 46 10.48 -3.64 19.81
C SER A 46 9.70 -4.25 18.63
N ALA A 47 9.18 -3.38 17.77
CA ALA A 47 8.37 -3.78 16.64
C ALA A 47 9.25 -4.40 15.55
N SER A 48 9.01 -5.67 15.19
CA SER A 48 9.77 -6.37 14.16
C SER A 48 8.83 -6.89 13.07
N VAL A 49 9.13 -6.56 11.81
CA VAL A 49 8.33 -6.99 10.64
C VAL A 49 9.21 -7.01 9.39
N LYS A 50 8.92 -7.92 8.47
CA LYS A 50 9.55 -8.01 7.14
C LYS A 50 8.51 -7.79 6.05
N VAL A 51 8.84 -6.91 5.11
CA VAL A 51 8.10 -6.70 3.86
C VAL A 51 8.89 -7.37 2.76
N TYR A 52 8.30 -8.35 2.08
CA TYR A 52 8.97 -9.08 1.02
C TYR A 52 8.72 -8.46 -0.35
N ARG A 53 9.68 -8.66 -1.29
CA ARG A 53 9.56 -8.13 -2.65
C ARG A 53 8.31 -8.68 -3.36
N GLY A 54 7.57 -7.79 -4.00
CA GLY A 54 6.39 -8.11 -4.81
C GLY A 54 5.16 -8.56 -4.03
N GLU A 55 5.15 -8.45 -2.67
CA GLU A 55 3.94 -8.71 -1.88
C GLU A 55 3.16 -7.42 -1.59
N VAL A 56 1.90 -7.60 -1.26
CA VAL A 56 1.09 -6.60 -0.57
C VAL A 56 1.04 -6.97 0.90
N LEU A 57 1.84 -6.30 1.73
CA LEU A 57 1.75 -6.44 3.19
C LEU A 57 0.73 -5.43 3.72
N VAL A 58 -0.29 -5.91 4.43
CA VAL A 58 -1.23 -5.06 5.14
C VAL A 58 -0.82 -4.93 6.61
N ILE A 59 -0.57 -3.71 7.06
CA ILE A 59 -0.42 -3.40 8.50
C ILE A 59 -1.79 -3.02 9.04
N LEU A 60 -2.41 -3.97 9.72
CA LEU A 60 -3.75 -3.84 10.30
C LEU A 60 -3.67 -3.44 11.77
N GLY A 61 -4.51 -2.53 12.22
CA GLY A 61 -4.56 -2.15 13.63
C GLY A 61 -5.46 -0.96 13.90
N GLY A 62 -5.84 -0.77 15.15
CA GLY A 62 -6.70 0.32 15.59
C GLY A 62 -6.07 1.72 15.42
N SER A 63 -6.87 2.76 15.62
CA SER A 63 -6.38 4.14 15.62
C SER A 63 -5.32 4.32 16.72
N GLY A 64 -4.22 4.99 16.37
CA GLY A 64 -3.12 5.26 17.32
C GLY A 64 -2.22 4.05 17.65
N SER A 65 -2.35 2.91 16.95
CA SER A 65 -1.49 1.74 17.17
C SER A 65 -0.05 1.91 16.69
N GLY A 66 0.26 2.94 15.89
CA GLY A 66 1.60 3.20 15.36
C GLY A 66 1.76 3.02 13.85
N LYS A 67 0.68 2.73 13.10
CA LYS A 67 0.72 2.44 11.65
C LYS A 67 1.42 3.51 10.81
N SER A 68 1.00 4.77 10.90
CA SER A 68 1.63 5.87 10.15
C SER A 68 3.05 6.19 10.64
N VAL A 69 3.36 5.89 11.92
CA VAL A 69 4.74 5.97 12.44
C VAL A 69 5.62 4.92 11.78
N THR A 70 5.10 3.70 11.60
CA THR A 70 5.81 2.64 10.87
C THR A 70 6.16 3.07 9.45
N LEU A 71 5.20 3.69 8.71
CA LEU A 71 5.49 4.20 7.36
C LEU A 71 6.58 5.29 7.35
N ARG A 72 6.56 6.21 8.35
CA ARG A 72 7.60 7.24 8.46
C ARG A 72 8.99 6.67 8.69
N HIS A 73 9.11 5.61 9.48
CA HIS A 73 10.39 4.92 9.66
C HIS A 73 10.85 4.18 8.39
N MET A 74 9.94 3.58 7.61
CA MET A 74 10.27 2.96 6.32
C MET A 74 10.87 3.96 5.32
N LEU A 75 10.42 5.22 5.38
CA LEU A 75 10.91 6.32 4.54
C LEU A 75 12.15 7.02 5.11
N GLY A 76 12.60 6.67 6.31
CA GLY A 76 13.63 7.42 7.01
C GLY A 76 13.24 8.90 7.26
N LEU A 77 11.93 9.21 7.32
CA LEU A 77 11.44 10.55 7.69
C LEU A 77 11.60 10.81 9.19
N GLU A 78 11.81 9.77 9.95
CA GLU A 78 12.00 9.82 11.39
C GLU A 78 12.87 8.63 11.83
N ALA A 79 13.90 8.89 12.59
CA ALA A 79 14.74 7.85 13.17
C ALA A 79 14.01 7.19 14.37
N PRO A 80 14.12 5.86 14.55
CA PRO A 80 13.65 5.19 15.75
C PRO A 80 14.52 5.57 16.97
N ASP A 81 13.98 5.38 18.17
CA ASP A 81 14.72 5.57 19.41
C ASP A 81 15.54 4.33 19.78
N GLY A 82 15.31 3.21 19.11
CA GLY A 82 16.04 1.95 19.25
C GLY A 82 15.62 0.94 18.21
N GLY A 83 16.45 -0.07 18.03
CA GLY A 83 16.30 -1.05 16.96
C GLY A 83 16.87 -0.56 15.63
N ARG A 84 16.53 -1.23 14.53
CA ARG A 84 17.05 -0.91 13.19
C ARG A 84 15.98 -1.03 12.11
N VAL A 85 16.11 -0.20 11.08
CA VAL A 85 15.31 -0.26 9.85
C VAL A 85 16.24 -0.53 8.67
N LEU A 86 16.01 -1.62 7.97
CA LEU A 86 16.78 -1.97 6.79
C LEU A 86 15.91 -1.82 5.55
N VAL A 87 16.50 -1.28 4.47
CA VAL A 87 15.91 -1.21 3.12
C VAL A 87 16.89 -1.83 2.14
N GLU A 88 16.48 -2.92 1.47
CA GLU A 88 17.37 -3.70 0.59
C GLU A 88 18.68 -4.10 1.31
N GLU A 89 18.56 -4.62 2.54
CA GLU A 89 19.65 -5.03 3.44
C GLU A 89 20.53 -3.88 3.98
N GLU A 90 20.34 -2.65 3.50
CA GLU A 90 21.06 -1.47 3.99
C GLU A 90 20.37 -0.92 5.24
N ASP A 91 21.13 -0.74 6.33
CA ASP A 91 20.64 -0.10 7.55
C ASP A 91 20.50 1.41 7.33
N ILE A 92 19.24 1.89 7.36
CA ILE A 92 18.91 3.31 7.13
C ILE A 92 18.68 4.09 8.42
N THR A 93 18.87 3.45 9.58
CA THR A 93 18.47 3.98 10.89
C THR A 93 19.08 5.35 11.20
N ASP A 94 20.37 5.48 10.95
CA ASP A 94 21.17 6.67 11.28
C ASP A 94 21.83 7.30 10.04
N LEU A 95 21.29 7.03 8.83
CA LEU A 95 21.83 7.62 7.61
C LEU A 95 21.64 9.15 7.59
N PRO A 96 22.63 9.89 7.08
CA PRO A 96 22.48 11.33 6.86
C PRO A 96 21.41 11.60 5.79
N GLU A 97 20.83 12.81 5.83
CA GLU A 97 19.71 13.22 4.96
C GLU A 97 20.01 13.04 3.47
N GLU A 98 21.24 13.30 3.04
CA GLU A 98 21.70 13.14 1.66
C GLU A 98 21.60 11.68 1.19
N GLU A 99 21.91 10.72 2.06
CA GLU A 99 21.79 9.30 1.75
C GLU A 99 20.35 8.81 1.84
N LEU A 100 19.56 9.32 2.79
CA LEU A 100 18.13 9.05 2.89
C LEU A 100 17.36 9.50 1.65
N TYR A 101 17.81 10.56 0.97
CA TYR A 101 17.22 11.01 -0.30
C TYR A 101 17.26 9.90 -1.37
N ARG A 102 18.38 9.18 -1.50
CA ARG A 102 18.53 8.03 -2.39
C ARG A 102 17.57 6.88 -2.02
N VAL A 103 17.40 6.63 -0.74
CA VAL A 103 16.48 5.61 -0.23
C VAL A 103 15.04 5.98 -0.55
N ARG A 104 14.63 7.24 -0.28
CA ARG A 104 13.25 7.73 -0.51
C ARG A 104 12.83 7.65 -1.97
N LYS A 105 13.75 7.79 -2.93
CA LYS A 105 13.44 7.60 -4.37
C LYS A 105 12.94 6.20 -4.72
N LYS A 106 13.20 5.20 -3.88
CA LYS A 106 12.69 3.83 -4.06
C LYS A 106 11.22 3.69 -3.67
N PHE A 107 10.65 4.69 -2.99
CA PHE A 107 9.31 4.66 -2.44
C PHE A 107 8.38 5.68 -3.09
N GLY A 108 7.15 5.24 -3.41
CA GLY A 108 6.01 6.11 -3.61
C GLY A 108 5.14 6.13 -2.36
N MET A 109 4.46 7.23 -2.08
CA MET A 109 3.55 7.30 -0.93
C MET A 109 2.21 7.93 -1.31
N LEU A 110 1.13 7.22 -1.03
CA LEU A 110 -0.23 7.75 -1.03
C LEU A 110 -0.65 8.09 0.40
N PHE A 111 -0.80 9.36 0.68
CA PHE A 111 -1.29 9.87 1.97
C PHE A 111 -2.81 9.75 2.10
N GLN A 112 -3.29 9.73 3.34
CA GLN A 112 -4.71 9.57 3.68
C GLN A 112 -5.65 10.55 2.96
N SER A 113 -5.25 11.81 2.76
CA SER A 113 -6.05 12.82 2.04
C SER A 113 -5.74 12.94 0.54
N GLY A 114 -4.78 12.12 0.02
CA GLY A 114 -4.15 12.32 -1.29
C GLY A 114 -3.06 13.38 -1.28
N ALA A 115 -3.07 14.32 -0.34
CA ALA A 115 -2.08 15.38 -0.11
C ALA A 115 -1.69 16.15 -1.39
N LEU A 116 -2.68 16.52 -2.21
CA LEU A 116 -2.45 17.30 -3.41
C LEU A 116 -2.12 18.77 -3.05
N PHE A 117 -1.30 19.38 -3.87
CA PHE A 117 -1.08 20.83 -3.82
C PHE A 117 -2.31 21.54 -4.41
N ASP A 118 -3.08 22.22 -3.59
CA ASP A 118 -4.36 22.85 -3.99
C ASP A 118 -4.20 23.96 -5.04
N SER A 119 -3.01 24.56 -5.13
CA SER A 119 -2.67 25.61 -6.10
C SER A 119 -2.18 25.07 -7.45
N MET A 120 -2.05 23.76 -7.60
CA MET A 120 -1.55 23.09 -8.79
C MET A 120 -2.67 22.26 -9.45
N THR A 121 -2.68 22.25 -10.78
CA THR A 121 -3.54 21.34 -11.57
C THR A 121 -3.17 19.87 -11.28
N VAL A 122 -3.99 18.94 -11.77
CA VAL A 122 -3.68 17.48 -11.76
C VAL A 122 -2.36 17.22 -12.46
N PHE A 123 -2.15 17.82 -13.64
CA PHE A 123 -0.89 17.72 -14.38
C PHE A 123 0.29 18.16 -13.53
N GLU A 124 0.24 19.35 -12.96
CA GLU A 124 1.33 19.91 -12.16
C GLU A 124 1.63 19.09 -10.91
N ASN A 125 0.59 18.59 -10.24
CA ASN A 125 0.75 17.70 -9.09
C ASN A 125 1.54 16.43 -9.43
N ILE A 126 1.27 15.82 -10.60
CA ILE A 126 1.94 14.59 -11.03
C ILE A 126 3.31 14.91 -11.64
N ALA A 127 3.44 16.01 -12.37
CA ALA A 127 4.69 16.45 -12.98
C ALA A 127 5.74 16.93 -11.96
N PHE A 128 5.29 17.40 -10.79
CA PHE A 128 6.16 17.99 -9.78
C PHE A 128 7.38 17.10 -9.42
N PRO A 129 7.19 15.81 -9.06
CA PRO A 129 8.34 14.94 -8.76
C PRO A 129 9.28 14.75 -9.95
N LEU A 130 8.76 14.71 -11.18
CA LEU A 130 9.61 14.58 -12.38
C LEU A 130 10.50 15.81 -12.58
N ARG A 131 9.93 17.01 -12.42
CA ARG A 131 10.67 18.27 -12.52
C ARG A 131 11.75 18.42 -11.47
N GLU A 132 11.50 17.94 -10.24
CA GLU A 132 12.45 18.05 -9.13
C GLU A 132 13.55 16.97 -9.17
N HIS A 133 13.32 15.82 -9.81
CA HIS A 133 14.18 14.66 -9.65
C HIS A 133 14.75 14.09 -10.95
N THR A 134 14.41 14.69 -12.11
CA THR A 134 14.87 14.23 -13.43
C THR A 134 15.21 15.42 -14.33
N ASP A 135 15.95 15.15 -15.39
CA ASP A 135 16.28 16.12 -16.45
C ASP A 135 15.36 15.94 -17.68
N MET A 136 14.14 15.42 -17.49
CA MET A 136 13.18 15.18 -18.56
C MET A 136 12.71 16.51 -19.17
N SER A 137 12.55 16.53 -20.50
CA SER A 137 11.91 17.64 -21.22
C SER A 137 10.41 17.72 -20.89
N ASP A 138 9.80 18.89 -21.15
CA ASP A 138 8.34 19.08 -20.93
C ASP A 138 7.50 18.08 -21.73
N ASP A 139 7.91 17.69 -22.94
CA ASP A 139 7.22 16.69 -23.75
C ASP A 139 7.32 15.27 -23.14
N GLU A 140 8.46 14.91 -22.54
CA GLU A 140 8.64 13.65 -21.84
C GLU A 140 7.82 13.61 -20.56
N ILE A 141 7.81 14.70 -19.80
CA ILE A 141 6.97 14.87 -18.60
C ILE A 141 5.48 14.74 -18.96
N ALA A 142 5.04 15.39 -20.04
CA ALA A 142 3.65 15.33 -20.49
C ALA A 142 3.23 13.89 -20.83
N ARG A 143 4.08 13.14 -21.53
CA ARG A 143 3.82 11.73 -21.83
C ARG A 143 3.77 10.87 -20.56
N ALA A 144 4.71 11.04 -19.64
CA ALA A 144 4.75 10.30 -18.38
C ALA A 144 3.51 10.58 -17.52
N VAL A 145 3.09 11.83 -17.40
CA VAL A 145 1.88 12.21 -16.67
C VAL A 145 0.63 11.57 -17.28
N HIS A 146 0.49 11.65 -18.61
CA HIS A 146 -0.61 11.04 -19.33
C HIS A 146 -0.70 9.52 -19.07
N GLU A 147 0.44 8.82 -19.19
CA GLU A 147 0.53 7.38 -18.93
C GLU A 147 0.10 7.03 -17.49
N LYS A 148 0.56 7.78 -16.49
CA LYS A 148 0.17 7.51 -15.10
C LYS A 148 -1.31 7.83 -14.82
N LEU A 149 -1.89 8.82 -15.50
CA LEU A 149 -3.34 9.10 -15.41
C LEU A 149 -4.17 7.97 -16.02
N GLU A 150 -3.74 7.40 -17.15
CA GLU A 150 -4.36 6.20 -17.72
C GLU A 150 -4.32 5.02 -16.75
N LEU A 151 -3.15 4.77 -16.10
CA LEU A 151 -2.98 3.70 -15.12
C LEU A 151 -3.93 3.81 -13.92
N VAL A 152 -4.26 5.04 -13.51
CA VAL A 152 -5.19 5.26 -12.39
C VAL A 152 -6.64 5.48 -12.83
N ASN A 153 -6.96 5.21 -14.11
CA ASN A 153 -8.29 5.39 -14.70
C ASN A 153 -8.85 6.83 -14.56
N LEU A 154 -8.01 7.83 -14.86
CA LEU A 154 -8.36 9.26 -14.91
C LEU A 154 -7.86 9.93 -16.20
N PRO A 155 -8.16 9.40 -17.40
CA PRO A 155 -7.75 10.03 -18.65
C PRO A 155 -8.36 11.42 -18.80
N ASN A 156 -7.65 12.31 -19.48
CA ASN A 156 -8.10 13.66 -19.83
C ASN A 156 -8.43 14.57 -18.62
N SER A 157 -7.85 14.30 -17.44
CA SER A 157 -8.09 15.07 -16.22
C SER A 157 -6.95 16.04 -15.87
N GLU A 158 -5.96 16.17 -16.74
CA GLU A 158 -4.72 16.95 -16.54
C GLU A 158 -4.97 18.41 -16.13
N HIS A 159 -6.01 19.01 -16.71
CA HIS A 159 -6.34 20.43 -16.55
C HIS A 159 -7.16 20.75 -15.30
N LEU A 160 -7.69 19.73 -14.62
CA LEU A 160 -8.56 19.93 -13.44
C LEU A 160 -7.76 20.44 -12.25
N MET A 161 -8.42 21.20 -11.38
CA MET A 161 -7.88 21.60 -10.09
C MET A 161 -8.33 20.63 -8.99
N PRO A 162 -7.56 20.49 -7.89
CA PRO A 162 -7.96 19.62 -6.78
C PRO A 162 -9.35 19.91 -6.22
N VAL A 163 -9.80 21.17 -6.26
CA VAL A 163 -11.14 21.57 -5.80
C VAL A 163 -12.26 20.94 -6.64
N ASP A 164 -12.01 20.64 -7.91
CA ASP A 164 -12.97 20.05 -8.84
C ASP A 164 -13.04 18.51 -8.73
N LEU A 165 -12.16 17.91 -7.92
CA LEU A 165 -12.04 16.46 -7.81
C LEU A 165 -12.89 15.89 -6.66
N SER A 166 -13.57 14.78 -6.91
CA SER A 166 -14.15 13.97 -5.84
C SER A 166 -13.06 13.35 -4.94
N GLY A 167 -13.41 12.89 -3.74
CA GLY A 167 -12.47 12.24 -2.83
C GLY A 167 -11.71 11.06 -3.47
N GLY A 168 -12.42 10.21 -4.22
CA GLY A 168 -11.81 9.10 -4.96
C GLY A 168 -10.88 9.56 -6.08
N MET A 169 -11.22 10.64 -6.80
CA MET A 169 -10.32 11.22 -7.81
C MET A 169 -9.05 11.80 -7.17
N LYS A 170 -9.16 12.50 -6.03
CA LYS A 170 -7.98 13.00 -5.28
C LYS A 170 -7.03 11.88 -4.91
N LYS A 171 -7.55 10.74 -4.43
CA LYS A 171 -6.75 9.55 -4.13
C LYS A 171 -6.03 9.00 -5.37
N ARG A 172 -6.72 8.91 -6.50
CA ARG A 172 -6.13 8.42 -7.75
C ARG A 172 -5.05 9.36 -8.29
N VAL A 173 -5.24 10.67 -8.24
CA VAL A 173 -4.21 11.65 -8.61
C VAL A 173 -3.01 11.55 -7.66
N GLY A 174 -3.24 11.45 -6.35
CA GLY A 174 -2.18 11.22 -5.37
C GLY A 174 -1.41 9.92 -5.65
N LEU A 175 -2.12 8.87 -6.09
CA LEU A 175 -1.51 7.61 -6.48
C LEU A 175 -0.71 7.75 -7.80
N ALA A 176 -1.23 8.41 -8.83
CA ALA A 176 -0.48 8.71 -10.05
C ALA A 176 0.81 9.46 -9.75
N ARG A 177 0.76 10.48 -8.86
CA ARG A 177 1.95 11.20 -8.40
C ARG A 177 2.95 10.28 -7.67
N SER A 178 2.45 9.35 -6.85
CA SER A 178 3.32 8.44 -6.08
C SER A 178 4.06 7.43 -6.94
N ILE A 179 3.54 7.12 -8.13
CA ILE A 179 4.15 6.14 -9.06
C ILE A 179 4.86 6.77 -10.25
N VAL A 180 4.92 8.10 -10.34
CA VAL A 180 5.46 8.78 -11.54
C VAL A 180 6.98 8.62 -11.70
N LEU A 181 7.71 8.35 -10.61
CA LEU A 181 9.14 8.06 -10.60
C LEU A 181 9.46 6.55 -10.64
N ASP A 182 8.50 5.70 -10.99
CA ASP A 182 8.62 4.24 -11.05
C ASP A 182 9.25 3.63 -9.78
N PRO A 183 8.63 3.84 -8.60
CA PRO A 183 9.16 3.37 -7.33
C PRO A 183 9.17 1.83 -7.26
N LYS A 184 10.03 1.27 -6.40
CA LYS A 184 10.06 -0.17 -6.12
C LYS A 184 9.03 -0.59 -5.07
N VAL A 185 8.62 0.34 -4.20
CA VAL A 185 7.63 0.13 -3.14
C VAL A 185 6.63 1.27 -3.14
N ILE A 186 5.36 0.94 -2.95
CA ILE A 186 4.31 1.94 -2.72
C ILE A 186 3.77 1.77 -1.29
N LEU A 187 3.78 2.85 -0.55
CA LEU A 187 3.20 2.95 0.79
C LEU A 187 1.82 3.61 0.70
N TYR A 188 0.82 2.98 1.30
CA TYR A 188 -0.55 3.49 1.32
C TYR A 188 -0.96 3.77 2.77
N ASP A 189 -1.20 5.03 3.11
CA ASP A 189 -1.71 5.42 4.43
C ASP A 189 -3.22 5.61 4.37
N GLU A 190 -3.98 4.64 4.90
CA GLU A 190 -5.44 4.64 4.98
C GLU A 190 -6.10 4.99 3.62
N PRO A 191 -5.85 4.22 2.53
CA PRO A 191 -6.22 4.61 1.16
C PRO A 191 -7.72 4.77 0.93
N THR A 192 -8.56 4.04 1.67
CA THR A 192 -10.04 4.03 1.51
C THR A 192 -10.76 4.90 2.54
N THR A 193 -10.06 5.45 3.53
CA THR A 193 -10.68 6.28 4.57
C THR A 193 -11.36 7.51 3.99
N GLY A 194 -12.62 7.73 4.39
CA GLY A 194 -13.44 8.87 3.95
C GLY A 194 -14.12 8.68 2.59
N LEU A 195 -14.07 7.48 2.02
CA LEU A 195 -14.75 7.12 0.79
C LEU A 195 -16.00 6.26 1.06
N ASP A 196 -16.95 6.32 0.15
CA ASP A 196 -18.08 5.39 0.16
C ASP A 196 -17.63 3.97 -0.22
N PRO A 197 -18.42 2.92 0.08
CA PRO A 197 -18.01 1.52 -0.14
C PRO A 197 -17.69 1.20 -1.61
N ILE A 198 -18.42 1.77 -2.57
CA ILE A 198 -18.20 1.52 -4.01
C ILE A 198 -16.88 2.14 -4.46
N THR A 199 -16.62 3.37 -4.03
CA THR A 199 -15.37 4.07 -4.34
C THR A 199 -14.18 3.40 -3.64
N SER A 200 -14.35 2.93 -2.40
CA SER A 200 -13.34 2.16 -1.66
C SER A 200 -12.95 0.88 -2.39
N GLN A 201 -13.94 0.13 -2.88
CA GLN A 201 -13.67 -1.08 -3.68
C GLN A 201 -12.85 -0.76 -4.93
N LYS A 202 -13.17 0.32 -5.67
CA LYS A 202 -12.42 0.74 -6.86
C LYS A 202 -10.97 1.13 -6.54
N ILE A 203 -10.71 1.71 -5.38
CA ILE A 203 -9.34 2.01 -4.92
C ILE A 203 -8.61 0.71 -4.58
N ASN A 204 -9.26 -0.25 -3.92
CA ASN A 204 -8.68 -1.55 -3.61
C ASN A 204 -8.32 -2.33 -4.89
N GLU A 205 -9.22 -2.37 -5.88
CA GLU A 205 -8.96 -2.96 -7.19
C GLU A 205 -7.76 -2.29 -7.88
N LEU A 206 -7.67 -0.96 -7.82
CA LEU A 206 -6.55 -0.22 -8.40
C LEU A 206 -5.22 -0.54 -7.70
N ILE A 207 -5.18 -0.71 -6.37
CA ILE A 207 -3.98 -1.13 -5.63
C ILE A 207 -3.47 -2.48 -6.14
N VAL A 208 -4.37 -3.47 -6.29
CA VAL A 208 -4.04 -4.81 -6.80
C VAL A 208 -3.56 -4.76 -8.26
N ASP A 209 -4.25 -3.97 -9.08
CA ASP A 209 -3.90 -3.79 -10.49
C ASP A 209 -2.49 -3.19 -10.66
N LEU A 210 -2.19 -2.13 -9.90
CA LEU A 210 -0.87 -1.47 -9.95
C LEU A 210 0.23 -2.40 -9.45
N GLN A 211 0.01 -3.13 -8.36
CA GLN A 211 0.97 -4.12 -7.86
C GLN A 211 1.30 -5.15 -8.94
N THR A 212 0.29 -5.62 -9.67
CA THR A 212 0.46 -6.62 -10.73
C THR A 212 1.13 -6.02 -11.98
N LYS A 213 0.64 -4.86 -12.47
CA LYS A 213 1.12 -4.24 -13.71
C LYS A 213 2.54 -3.69 -13.57
N LEU A 214 2.86 -3.11 -12.42
CA LEU A 214 4.18 -2.50 -12.17
C LEU A 214 5.15 -3.46 -11.46
N SER A 215 4.68 -4.64 -11.03
CA SER A 215 5.48 -5.62 -10.26
C SER A 215 6.13 -5.00 -9.01
N VAL A 216 5.44 -4.05 -8.36
CA VAL A 216 5.92 -3.32 -7.18
C VAL A 216 5.60 -4.05 -5.90
N THR A 217 6.35 -3.75 -4.84
CA THR A 217 6.02 -4.13 -3.46
C THR A 217 5.04 -3.10 -2.89
N SER A 218 4.07 -3.52 -2.09
CA SER A 218 3.08 -2.62 -1.50
C SER A 218 2.98 -2.81 0.00
N VAL A 219 2.90 -1.70 0.74
CA VAL A 219 2.56 -1.71 2.17
C VAL A 219 1.30 -0.87 2.35
N VAL A 220 0.24 -1.49 2.84
CA VAL A 220 -1.04 -0.82 3.07
C VAL A 220 -1.30 -0.74 4.57
N VAL A 221 -1.34 0.45 5.15
CA VAL A 221 -1.80 0.60 6.53
C VAL A 221 -3.29 0.96 6.53
N THR A 222 -4.07 0.21 7.30
CA THR A 222 -5.51 0.44 7.41
C THR A 222 -6.07 -0.11 8.72
N HIS A 223 -7.23 0.37 9.10
CA HIS A 223 -8.09 -0.23 10.12
C HIS A 223 -9.33 -0.91 9.50
N ASP A 224 -9.50 -0.79 8.18
CA ASP A 224 -10.62 -1.40 7.44
C ASP A 224 -10.27 -2.83 7.04
N ILE A 225 -11.00 -3.77 7.65
CA ILE A 225 -10.79 -5.20 7.43
C ILE A 225 -11.19 -5.62 6.01
N GLN A 226 -12.26 -5.06 5.46
CA GLN A 226 -12.71 -5.41 4.11
C GLN A 226 -11.64 -5.02 3.07
N SER A 227 -11.12 -3.81 3.18
CA SER A 227 -9.99 -3.37 2.34
C SER A 227 -8.77 -4.25 2.55
N ALA A 228 -8.40 -4.56 3.80
CA ALA A 228 -7.26 -5.42 4.13
C ALA A 228 -7.33 -6.76 3.40
N PHE A 229 -8.47 -7.46 3.51
CA PHE A 229 -8.67 -8.76 2.86
C PHE A 229 -8.84 -8.68 1.33
N SER A 230 -9.21 -7.52 0.79
CA SER A 230 -9.34 -7.32 -0.66
C SER A 230 -7.99 -7.15 -1.36
N VAL A 231 -7.00 -6.56 -0.69
CA VAL A 231 -5.74 -6.18 -1.34
C VAL A 231 -4.53 -7.00 -0.90
N GLY A 232 -4.55 -7.58 0.31
CA GLY A 232 -3.35 -8.11 0.96
C GLY A 232 -3.00 -9.55 0.60
N ASP A 233 -1.70 -9.83 0.54
CA ASP A 233 -1.15 -11.20 0.58
C ASP A 233 -0.93 -11.66 2.02
N ARG A 234 -0.46 -10.75 2.88
CA ARG A 234 -0.18 -10.97 4.30
C ARG A 234 -0.69 -9.83 5.17
N ILE A 235 -1.01 -10.16 6.41
CA ILE A 235 -1.34 -9.19 7.47
C ILE A 235 -0.21 -9.18 8.50
N ALA A 236 0.19 -7.99 8.93
CA ALA A 236 0.92 -7.73 10.15
C ALA A 236 0.01 -6.94 11.10
N PHE A 237 -0.48 -7.59 12.17
CA PHE A 237 -1.39 -6.97 13.12
C PHE A 237 -0.62 -6.19 14.17
N LEU A 238 -0.74 -4.86 14.10
CA LEU A 238 -0.07 -3.92 15.00
C LEU A 238 -1.02 -3.52 16.14
N HIS A 239 -0.73 -3.99 17.35
CA HIS A 239 -1.49 -3.67 18.54
C HIS A 239 -0.59 -3.12 19.64
N LYS A 240 -0.96 -1.96 20.21
CA LYS A 240 -0.17 -1.28 21.27
C LYS A 240 1.32 -1.14 20.96
N GLY A 241 1.67 -0.89 19.70
CA GLY A 241 3.04 -0.68 19.26
C GLY A 241 3.87 -1.95 19.02
N VAL A 242 3.26 -3.12 19.03
CA VAL A 242 3.90 -4.42 18.76
C VAL A 242 3.19 -5.12 17.60
N PHE A 243 3.95 -5.75 16.71
CA PHE A 243 3.38 -6.69 15.74
C PHE A 243 3.10 -8.01 16.44
N GLU A 244 1.90 -8.13 17.01
CA GLU A 244 1.52 -9.29 17.82
C GLU A 244 1.21 -10.55 16.99
N TRP A 245 0.91 -10.36 15.70
CA TRP A 245 0.63 -11.45 14.80
C TRP A 245 1.02 -11.09 13.36
N ILE A 246 1.61 -12.04 12.63
CA ILE A 246 1.95 -11.89 11.21
C ILE A 246 1.68 -13.22 10.51
N GLY A 247 0.93 -13.18 9.40
CA GLY A 247 0.63 -14.36 8.60
C GLY A 247 -0.07 -14.01 7.28
N THR A 248 -0.46 -15.02 6.52
CA THR A 248 -1.25 -14.89 5.30
C THR A 248 -2.70 -14.51 5.60
N MET A 249 -3.45 -14.06 4.58
CA MET A 249 -4.87 -13.76 4.72
C MET A 249 -5.69 -14.98 5.15
N ASP A 250 -5.35 -16.18 4.68
CA ASP A 250 -6.03 -17.41 5.06
C ASP A 250 -5.73 -17.78 6.52
N GLU A 251 -4.47 -17.70 6.95
CA GLU A 251 -4.09 -17.92 8.34
C GLU A 251 -4.74 -16.93 9.30
N ALA A 252 -4.97 -15.68 8.86
CA ALA A 252 -5.60 -14.65 9.69
C ALA A 252 -7.07 -14.97 10.02
N ARG A 253 -7.79 -15.63 9.11
CA ARG A 253 -9.19 -16.02 9.32
C ARG A 253 -9.35 -17.06 10.43
N ASP A 254 -8.38 -17.97 10.53
CA ASP A 254 -8.36 -19.07 11.48
C ASP A 254 -7.39 -18.84 12.64
N ALA A 255 -6.81 -17.63 12.75
CA ALA A 255 -5.81 -17.34 13.77
C ALA A 255 -6.33 -17.54 15.19
N ASP A 256 -5.59 -18.30 16.00
CA ASP A 256 -5.87 -18.45 17.44
C ASP A 256 -5.16 -17.34 18.25
N HIS A 257 -5.38 -16.09 17.86
CA HIS A 257 -4.86 -14.89 18.53
C HIS A 257 -6.02 -14.01 18.98
N LEU A 258 -6.19 -13.88 20.28
CA LEU A 258 -7.39 -13.27 20.88
C LEU A 258 -7.66 -11.85 20.35
N GLN A 259 -6.65 -10.97 20.40
CA GLN A 259 -6.79 -9.56 20.02
C GLN A 259 -7.09 -9.40 18.53
N LEU A 260 -6.43 -10.21 17.66
CA LEU A 260 -6.73 -10.22 16.24
C LEU A 260 -8.17 -10.69 15.97
N ARG A 261 -8.61 -11.78 16.62
CA ARG A 261 -9.98 -12.30 16.49
C ARG A 261 -11.02 -11.28 16.93
N GLU A 262 -10.79 -10.61 18.06
CA GLU A 262 -11.68 -9.55 18.54
C GLU A 262 -11.74 -8.38 17.55
N PHE A 263 -10.58 -7.96 17.01
CA PHE A 263 -10.50 -6.91 16.00
C PHE A 263 -11.27 -7.28 14.73
N LEU A 264 -11.07 -8.49 14.20
CA LEU A 264 -11.77 -9.00 13.01
C LEU A 264 -13.29 -9.13 13.24
N LYS A 265 -13.73 -9.55 14.42
CA LYS A 265 -15.16 -9.67 14.77
C LYS A 265 -15.84 -8.31 14.93
N ALA A 266 -15.18 -7.33 15.53
CA ALA A 266 -15.78 -6.02 15.80
C ALA A 266 -16.23 -5.32 14.49
N SER A 267 -15.53 -5.52 13.40
CA SER A 267 -15.89 -4.94 12.09
C SER A 267 -16.93 -5.77 11.32
N SER A 268 -16.97 -7.11 11.52
CA SER A 268 -18.01 -7.95 10.90
C SER A 268 -19.40 -7.71 11.53
N VAL A 269 -19.47 -7.29 12.78
CA VAL A 269 -20.74 -6.92 13.45
C VAL A 269 -21.31 -5.61 12.88
N VAL A 270 -20.47 -4.67 12.49
CA VAL A 270 -20.92 -3.42 11.84
C VAL A 270 -21.53 -3.69 10.46
N ALA A 271 -21.02 -4.69 9.72
CA ALA A 271 -21.55 -5.09 8.41
C ALA A 271 -22.87 -5.90 8.50
N ALA A 272 -23.21 -6.45 9.66
CA ALA A 272 -24.37 -7.33 9.87
C ALA A 272 -25.58 -6.65 10.51
N GLN A 273 -25.53 -5.33 10.84
CA GLN A 273 -26.70 -4.62 11.34
C GLN A 273 -27.56 -4.15 10.16
N PRO A 274 -28.79 -4.68 10.00
CA PRO A 274 -29.73 -4.12 9.04
C PRO A 274 -30.08 -2.70 9.50
N THR A 275 -29.94 -1.73 8.60
CA THR A 275 -30.49 -0.38 8.74
C THR A 275 -31.97 -0.49 9.15
N ARG A 276 -32.29 -0.01 10.35
CA ARG A 276 -33.67 0.20 10.83
C ARG A 276 -34.29 1.42 10.17
#